data_88be5f13278b282540f306fc6226d1e2
#
_entry.id   88be5f13278b282540f306fc6226d1e2
#
_cell.length_a   1.000
_cell.length_b   1.000
_cell.length_c   1.000
_cell.angle_alpha   90.00
_cell.angle_beta   90.00
_cell.angle_gamma   90.00
#
_symmetry.space_group_name_H-M   'P 1'
#
loop_
_entity.id
_entity.type
_entity.pdbx_description
1 polymer ?
#
loop_
_entity_poly.entity_id
_entity_poly.type
_entity_poly.pdbx_seq_one_letter_code
_entity_poly.pdbx_strand_id
1 'polypeptide(L)'
;MDSRTQPTLSKSSVSEWNIKRKYEVSEWNNKINCLLLHITYKLSTYIIHIMSITIHNLAIGYGKKTVATNLNAEFKDGELTCLLGPNGIGKSTFLRTIMGIQPPLAGDIIYNNGGKDIELKNMSQKDIARMVSIVLTDKPDVGNITVEEIVSMSRNPYTGFWGTLNEEDKKIVEKTVDIVGLSRYMKTPIGQLSDGERQKIMTAKALAQETPIILLDEPTSFLDFQSKVEMMKLLRNLAHDMKKTIVLST
;
A
#
# COMPACT_ATOMS: atom_id res chain seq x y z
N MET A 1 -29.35 67.82 41.53
CA MET A 1 -28.60 68.07 40.28
C MET A 1 -27.32 67.29 40.37
N ASP A 2 -27.32 66.11 39.79
CA ASP A 2 -26.27 65.12 39.94
C ASP A 2 -25.47 65.04 38.60
N SER A 3 -24.24 65.54 38.63
CA SER A 3 -23.36 65.55 37.49
C SER A 3 -22.43 64.31 37.58
N ARG A 4 -22.77 63.24 36.89
CA ARG A 4 -21.92 62.07 36.74
C ARG A 4 -20.75 62.38 35.79
N THR A 5 -19.56 62.47 36.32
CA THR A 5 -18.31 62.51 35.56
C THR A 5 -17.98 61.13 35.03
N GLN A 6 -17.92 60.96 33.70
CA GLN A 6 -17.36 59.78 33.07
C GLN A 6 -15.85 59.72 33.23
N PRO A 7 -15.25 58.58 33.53
CA PRO A 7 -13.80 58.48 33.60
C PRO A 7 -13.19 58.48 32.16
N THR A 8 -12.34 59.47 31.88
CA THR A 8 -11.52 59.56 30.67
C THR A 8 -10.41 58.53 30.75
N LEU A 9 -10.43 57.49 29.88
CA LEU A 9 -9.34 56.56 29.70
C LEU A 9 -8.08 57.31 29.23
N SER A 10 -6.95 57.10 29.89
CA SER A 10 -5.68 57.74 29.55
C SER A 10 -5.15 57.14 28.24
N LYS A 11 -4.46 57.93 27.41
CA LYS A 11 -3.88 57.51 26.12
C LYS A 11 -2.91 56.31 26.26
N SER A 12 -2.32 56.07 27.42
CA SER A 12 -1.46 54.90 27.73
C SER A 12 -2.22 53.59 27.78
N SER A 13 -3.44 53.60 28.32
CA SER A 13 -4.27 52.34 28.40
C SER A 13 -4.76 51.89 27.03
N VAL A 14 -4.96 52.78 26.08
CA VAL A 14 -5.39 52.44 24.71
C VAL A 14 -4.24 51.83 23.91
N SER A 15 -3.00 52.30 24.11
CA SER A 15 -1.81 51.78 23.43
C SER A 15 -1.46 50.37 23.96
N GLU A 16 -1.51 50.13 25.27
CA GLU A 16 -1.29 48.82 25.84
C GLU A 16 -2.36 47.78 25.42
N TRP A 17 -3.63 48.24 25.32
CA TRP A 17 -4.71 47.37 24.84
C TRP A 17 -4.56 46.97 23.37
N ASN A 18 -4.12 47.92 22.52
CA ASN A 18 -3.85 47.65 21.09
C ASN A 18 -2.63 46.76 20.89
N ILE A 19 -1.57 46.87 21.70
CA ILE A 19 -0.40 46.01 21.66
C ILE A 19 -0.79 44.59 22.10
N LYS A 20 -1.49 44.45 23.23
CA LYS A 20 -1.95 43.13 23.72
C LYS A 20 -2.83 42.42 22.70
N ARG A 21 -3.77 43.12 22.08
CA ARG A 21 -4.65 42.58 21.03
C ARG A 21 -3.87 42.14 19.77
N LYS A 22 -2.83 42.89 19.42
CA LYS A 22 -1.97 42.59 18.26
C LYS A 22 -1.15 41.31 18.50
N TYR A 23 -0.66 41.09 19.70
CA TYR A 23 0.06 39.85 20.08
C TYR A 23 -0.89 38.66 20.17
N GLU A 24 -2.07 38.82 20.76
CA GLU A 24 -3.07 37.74 20.80
C GLU A 24 -3.52 37.34 19.40
N VAL A 25 -3.75 38.28 18.49
CA VAL A 25 -4.14 37.99 17.10
C VAL A 25 -3.00 37.32 16.34
N SER A 26 -1.73 37.68 16.58
CA SER A 26 -0.59 37.02 15.96
C SER A 26 -0.37 35.59 16.45
N GLU A 27 -0.59 35.36 17.74
CA GLU A 27 -0.53 34.01 18.34
C GLU A 27 -1.68 33.10 17.83
N TRP A 28 -2.88 33.64 17.68
CA TRP A 28 -4.02 32.97 17.07
C TRP A 28 -3.77 32.61 15.60
N ASN A 29 -3.24 33.56 14.81
CA ASN A 29 -2.90 33.30 13.41
C ASN A 29 -1.81 32.24 13.27
N ASN A 30 -0.79 32.21 14.15
CA ASN A 30 0.23 31.18 14.15
C ASN A 30 -0.35 29.81 14.56
N LYS A 31 -1.25 29.74 15.52
CA LYS A 31 -1.96 28.50 15.90
C LYS A 31 -2.86 28.00 14.78
N ILE A 32 -3.60 28.89 14.11
CA ILE A 32 -4.47 28.55 12.98
C ILE A 32 -3.63 28.07 11.79
N ASN A 33 -2.53 28.75 11.47
CA ASN A 33 -1.61 28.33 10.39
C ASN A 33 -0.94 27.00 10.71
N CYS A 34 -0.55 26.76 11.97
CA CYS A 34 -0.01 25.46 12.40
C CYS A 34 -1.08 24.34 12.34
N LEU A 35 -2.33 24.67 12.71
CA LEU A 35 -3.46 23.74 12.61
C LEU A 35 -3.84 23.46 11.15
N LEU A 36 -3.86 24.47 10.29
CA LEU A 36 -4.10 24.33 8.84
C LEU A 36 -2.97 23.54 8.17
N LEU A 37 -1.70 23.79 8.52
CA LEU A 37 -0.55 23.00 8.06
C LEU A 37 -0.65 21.55 8.55
N HIS A 38 -1.10 21.31 9.78
CA HIS A 38 -1.29 19.96 10.32
C HIS A 38 -2.49 19.24 9.68
N ILE A 39 -3.56 19.97 9.38
CA ILE A 39 -4.73 19.46 8.66
C ILE A 39 -4.38 19.22 7.18
N THR A 40 -3.67 20.11 6.51
CA THR A 40 -3.21 19.90 5.14
C THR A 40 -2.15 18.79 5.05
N TYR A 41 -1.24 18.67 6.02
CA TYR A 41 -0.31 17.54 6.12
C TYR A 41 -1.05 16.23 6.38
N LYS A 42 -2.03 16.19 7.31
CA LYS A 42 -2.90 15.03 7.50
C LYS A 42 -3.78 14.73 6.28
N LEU A 43 -4.33 15.74 5.60
CA LEU A 43 -5.10 15.56 4.37
C LEU A 43 -4.21 15.12 3.20
N SER A 44 -2.95 15.57 3.10
CA SER A 44 -2.01 15.09 2.09
C SER A 44 -1.48 13.69 2.37
N THR A 45 -1.40 13.27 3.65
CA THR A 45 -1.16 11.86 4.04
C THR A 45 -2.43 11.01 3.91
N TYR A 46 -3.61 11.62 3.87
CA TYR A 46 -4.91 11.03 3.54
C TYR A 46 -5.36 11.36 2.10
N ILE A 47 -4.45 11.57 1.17
CA ILE A 47 -4.73 11.21 -0.22
C ILE A 47 -4.82 9.68 -0.19
N ILE A 48 -6.02 9.19 0.14
CA ILE A 48 -6.41 7.83 -0.13
C ILE A 48 -6.12 7.68 -1.62
N HIS A 49 -5.05 6.96 -1.94
CA HIS A 49 -4.79 6.58 -3.31
C HIS A 49 -5.91 5.61 -3.65
N ILE A 50 -7.05 6.17 -4.09
CA ILE A 50 -8.14 5.37 -4.65
C ILE A 50 -7.55 4.72 -5.88
N MET A 51 -7.23 3.44 -5.74
CA MET A 51 -6.55 2.69 -6.79
C MET A 51 -7.42 1.51 -7.18
N SER A 52 -8.01 1.58 -8.35
CA SER A 52 -8.77 0.48 -8.95
C SER A 52 -8.09 -0.04 -10.21
N ILE A 53 -8.41 -1.26 -10.58
CA ILE A 53 -7.98 -1.87 -11.85
C ILE A 53 -9.25 -2.20 -12.64
N THR A 54 -9.31 -1.75 -13.88
CA THR A 54 -10.37 -2.11 -14.81
C THR A 54 -9.79 -2.90 -15.98
N ILE A 55 -10.45 -3.98 -16.33
CA ILE A 55 -10.02 -4.92 -17.38
C ILE A 55 -11.10 -5.00 -18.43
N HIS A 56 -10.73 -4.77 -19.69
CA HIS A 56 -11.64 -4.79 -20.82
C HIS A 56 -11.20 -5.80 -21.87
N ASN A 57 -12.09 -6.78 -22.18
CA ASN A 57 -11.94 -7.77 -23.24
C ASN A 57 -10.56 -8.44 -23.28
N LEU A 58 -9.96 -8.67 -22.10
CA LEU A 58 -8.61 -9.16 -21.96
C LEU A 58 -8.48 -10.60 -22.45
N ALA A 59 -7.47 -10.85 -23.29
CA ALA A 59 -7.00 -12.18 -23.66
C ALA A 59 -5.61 -12.42 -23.06
N ILE A 60 -5.44 -13.55 -22.39
CA ILE A 60 -4.20 -13.93 -21.72
C ILE A 60 -3.64 -15.24 -22.28
N GLY A 61 -2.33 -15.39 -22.22
CA GLY A 61 -1.64 -16.60 -22.71
C GLY A 61 -0.15 -16.41 -22.90
N TYR A 62 0.47 -17.33 -23.61
CA TYR A 62 1.90 -17.35 -23.85
C TYR A 62 2.18 -17.54 -25.35
N GLY A 63 2.75 -16.53 -26.00
CA GLY A 63 3.01 -16.55 -27.42
C GLY A 63 1.73 -16.78 -28.23
N LYS A 64 1.63 -17.90 -28.93
CA LYS A 64 0.43 -18.29 -29.70
C LYS A 64 -0.62 -19.09 -28.92
N LYS A 65 -0.30 -19.51 -27.70
CA LYS A 65 -1.20 -20.31 -26.86
C LYS A 65 -2.08 -19.39 -26.02
N THR A 66 -3.34 -19.27 -26.39
CA THR A 66 -4.35 -18.57 -25.59
C THR A 66 -4.79 -19.44 -24.42
N VAL A 67 -4.83 -18.85 -23.22
CA VAL A 67 -5.31 -19.48 -21.97
C VAL A 67 -6.75 -19.10 -21.69
N ALA A 68 -7.09 -17.80 -21.79
CA ALA A 68 -8.45 -17.31 -21.65
C ALA A 68 -8.65 -16.03 -22.49
N THR A 69 -9.91 -15.76 -22.86
CA THR A 69 -10.28 -14.60 -23.67
C THR A 69 -11.51 -13.93 -23.08
N ASN A 70 -11.74 -12.70 -23.54
CA ASN A 70 -12.95 -11.92 -23.22
C ASN A 70 -13.15 -11.73 -21.70
N LEU A 71 -12.03 -11.60 -20.96
CA LEU A 71 -12.05 -11.35 -19.53
C LEU A 71 -12.39 -9.87 -19.29
N ASN A 72 -13.39 -9.64 -18.44
CA ASN A 72 -13.80 -8.32 -17.99
C ASN A 72 -13.89 -8.35 -16.47
N ALA A 73 -13.28 -7.38 -15.80
CA ALA A 73 -13.29 -7.31 -14.35
C ALA A 73 -13.00 -5.89 -13.86
N GLU A 74 -13.44 -5.59 -12.66
CA GLU A 74 -13.11 -4.38 -11.94
C GLU A 74 -12.69 -4.76 -10.50
N PHE A 75 -11.53 -4.29 -10.06
CA PHE A 75 -11.02 -4.44 -8.69
C PHE A 75 -11.02 -3.07 -8.03
N LYS A 76 -11.86 -2.91 -7.02
CA LYS A 76 -12.07 -1.63 -6.34
C LYS A 76 -11.11 -1.43 -5.19
N ASP A 77 -10.85 -0.18 -4.89
CA ASP A 77 -10.01 0.23 -3.78
C ASP A 77 -10.49 -0.33 -2.43
N GLY A 78 -9.53 -0.84 -1.63
CA GLY A 78 -9.83 -1.36 -0.30
C GLY A 78 -10.63 -2.66 -0.27
N GLU A 79 -10.83 -3.34 -1.41
CA GLU A 79 -11.56 -4.61 -1.48
C GLU A 79 -10.62 -5.82 -1.53
N LEU A 80 -11.07 -6.91 -0.91
CA LEU A 80 -10.47 -8.25 -1.02
C LEU A 80 -11.27 -9.06 -2.04
N THR A 81 -10.69 -9.30 -3.20
CA THR A 81 -11.31 -10.08 -4.28
C THR A 81 -10.67 -11.46 -4.40
N CYS A 82 -11.49 -12.50 -4.52
CA CYS A 82 -11.06 -13.88 -4.70
C CYS A 82 -11.31 -14.36 -6.13
N LEU A 83 -10.27 -14.83 -6.81
CA LEU A 83 -10.37 -15.53 -8.09
C LEU A 83 -10.52 -17.03 -7.85
N LEU A 84 -11.72 -17.54 -8.03
CA LEU A 84 -12.04 -18.95 -7.82
C LEU A 84 -11.99 -19.74 -9.15
N GLY A 85 -11.44 -20.94 -9.12
CA GLY A 85 -11.44 -21.81 -10.29
C GLY A 85 -10.45 -22.97 -10.16
N PRO A 86 -10.62 -24.03 -10.97
CA PRO A 86 -9.75 -25.20 -10.94
C PRO A 86 -8.29 -24.83 -11.28
N ASN A 87 -7.36 -25.69 -10.84
CA ASN A 87 -5.95 -25.52 -11.18
C ASN A 87 -5.76 -25.60 -12.70
N GLY A 88 -4.86 -24.79 -13.23
CA GLY A 88 -4.59 -24.71 -14.67
C GLY A 88 -5.56 -23.87 -15.49
N ILE A 89 -6.63 -23.30 -14.92
CA ILE A 89 -7.59 -22.45 -15.67
C ILE A 89 -6.98 -21.11 -16.12
N GLY A 90 -5.83 -20.70 -15.58
CA GLY A 90 -5.16 -19.47 -15.96
C GLY A 90 -5.14 -18.37 -14.88
N LYS A 91 -5.48 -18.67 -13.61
CA LYS A 91 -5.46 -17.68 -12.51
C LYS A 91 -4.10 -17.02 -12.35
N SER A 92 -3.02 -17.79 -12.27
CA SER A 92 -1.64 -17.26 -12.16
C SER A 92 -1.22 -16.47 -13.40
N THR A 93 -1.63 -16.92 -14.60
CA THR A 93 -1.39 -16.20 -15.84
C THR A 93 -2.11 -14.85 -15.83
N PHE A 94 -3.33 -14.81 -15.33
CA PHE A 94 -4.10 -13.57 -15.20
C PHE A 94 -3.43 -12.59 -14.22
N LEU A 95 -3.01 -13.05 -13.03
CA LEU A 95 -2.29 -12.20 -12.07
C LEU A 95 -0.96 -11.68 -12.64
N ARG A 96 -0.18 -12.53 -13.33
CA ARG A 96 1.06 -12.12 -14.00
C ARG A 96 0.80 -11.12 -15.13
N THR A 97 -0.33 -11.24 -15.83
CA THR A 97 -0.71 -10.30 -16.89
C THR A 97 -1.12 -8.94 -16.32
N ILE A 98 -1.89 -8.91 -15.23
CA ILE A 98 -2.23 -7.67 -14.55
C ILE A 98 -0.97 -6.93 -14.11
N MET A 99 0.00 -7.60 -13.55
CA MET A 99 1.26 -6.99 -13.10
C MET A 99 2.22 -6.63 -14.25
N GLY A 100 1.89 -6.94 -15.51
CA GLY A 100 2.75 -6.64 -16.64
C GLY A 100 4.00 -7.54 -16.75
N ILE A 101 4.10 -8.63 -15.97
CA ILE A 101 5.14 -9.67 -16.12
C ILE A 101 4.91 -10.45 -17.41
N GLN A 102 3.65 -10.77 -17.70
CA GLN A 102 3.22 -11.42 -18.93
C GLN A 102 2.44 -10.42 -19.77
N PRO A 103 2.82 -10.16 -21.03
CA PRO A 103 2.06 -9.25 -21.88
C PRO A 103 0.68 -9.83 -22.20
N PRO A 104 -0.38 -9.00 -22.25
CA PRO A 104 -1.68 -9.43 -22.73
C PRO A 104 -1.60 -9.81 -24.21
N LEU A 105 -2.42 -10.78 -24.65
CA LEU A 105 -2.57 -11.12 -26.07
C LEU A 105 -3.52 -10.16 -26.79
N ALA A 106 -4.52 -9.63 -26.09
CA ALA A 106 -5.46 -8.60 -26.54
C ALA A 106 -6.18 -7.97 -25.36
N GLY A 107 -6.88 -6.86 -25.59
CA GLY A 107 -7.63 -6.13 -24.55
C GLY A 107 -6.76 -5.19 -23.76
N ASP A 108 -7.39 -4.47 -22.83
CA ASP A 108 -6.74 -3.40 -22.06
C ASP A 108 -6.85 -3.63 -20.56
N ILE A 109 -5.79 -3.23 -19.87
CA ILE A 109 -5.71 -3.18 -18.40
C ILE A 109 -5.44 -1.73 -18.02
N ILE A 110 -6.35 -1.15 -17.25
CA ILE A 110 -6.34 0.27 -16.88
C ILE A 110 -6.22 0.36 -15.37
N TYR A 111 -5.21 1.06 -14.91
CA TYR A 111 -5.02 1.45 -13.52
C TYR A 111 -5.58 2.84 -13.30
N ASN A 112 -6.56 2.99 -12.43
CA ASN A 112 -7.04 4.30 -12.00
C ASN A 112 -6.31 4.71 -10.73
N ASN A 113 -5.63 5.86 -10.77
CA ASN A 113 -4.91 6.42 -9.64
C ASN A 113 -5.47 7.82 -9.34
N GLY A 114 -6.39 7.89 -8.35
CA GLY A 114 -6.99 9.15 -7.94
C GLY A 114 -7.74 9.87 -9.06
N GLY A 115 -8.45 9.13 -9.94
CA GLY A 115 -9.19 9.66 -11.06
C GLY A 115 -8.39 9.84 -12.37
N LYS A 116 -7.11 9.42 -12.37
CA LYS A 116 -6.28 9.38 -13.58
C LYS A 116 -6.15 7.93 -14.06
N ASP A 117 -6.66 7.66 -15.25
CA ASP A 117 -6.54 6.37 -15.91
C ASP A 117 -5.19 6.24 -16.61
N ILE A 118 -4.50 5.14 -16.35
CA ILE A 118 -3.21 4.82 -16.95
C ILE A 118 -3.27 3.39 -17.48
N GLU A 119 -3.14 3.23 -18.79
CA GLU A 119 -3.07 1.91 -19.39
C GLU A 119 -1.73 1.21 -19.06
N LEU A 120 -1.79 -0.06 -18.71
CA LEU A 120 -0.61 -0.86 -18.37
C LEU A 120 0.49 -0.81 -19.45
N LYS A 121 0.11 -0.81 -20.73
CA LYS A 121 1.07 -0.76 -21.87
C LYS A 121 1.92 0.52 -21.92
N ASN A 122 1.45 1.60 -21.25
CA ASN A 122 2.11 2.90 -21.20
C ASN A 122 2.94 3.08 -19.91
N MET A 123 2.99 2.08 -19.04
CA MET A 123 3.70 2.14 -17.76
C MET A 123 5.11 1.56 -17.86
N SER A 124 6.07 2.20 -17.22
CA SER A 124 7.38 1.60 -17.02
C SER A 124 7.33 0.49 -15.95
N GLN A 125 8.27 -0.46 -15.98
CA GLN A 125 8.38 -1.50 -14.95
C GLN A 125 8.53 -0.90 -13.55
N LYS A 126 9.21 0.23 -13.42
CA LYS A 126 9.37 0.95 -12.15
C LYS A 126 8.04 1.54 -11.65
N ASP A 127 7.22 2.07 -12.55
CA ASP A 127 5.90 2.61 -12.19
C ASP A 127 4.97 1.48 -11.74
N ILE A 128 4.96 0.35 -12.46
CA ILE A 128 4.19 -0.84 -12.08
C ILE A 128 4.63 -1.33 -10.70
N ALA A 129 5.94 -1.44 -10.44
CA ALA A 129 6.48 -1.88 -9.16
C ALA A 129 6.15 -0.95 -7.98
N ARG A 130 5.73 0.29 -8.24
CA ARG A 130 5.22 1.22 -7.22
C ARG A 130 3.71 1.16 -7.04
N MET A 131 3.00 0.52 -7.95
CA MET A 131 1.55 0.41 -7.93
C MET A 131 1.07 -0.97 -7.50
N VAL A 132 1.81 -2.01 -7.85
CA VAL A 132 1.40 -3.40 -7.62
C VAL A 132 2.55 -4.22 -7.05
N SER A 133 2.27 -4.98 -6.01
CA SER A 133 3.14 -6.05 -5.53
C SER A 133 2.49 -7.40 -5.73
N ILE A 134 3.30 -8.47 -5.83
CA ILE A 134 2.80 -9.83 -6.04
C ILE A 134 3.52 -10.83 -5.14
N VAL A 135 2.76 -11.76 -4.60
CA VAL A 135 3.24 -13.00 -3.98
C VAL A 135 2.88 -14.15 -4.89
N LEU A 136 3.89 -14.81 -5.46
CA LEU A 136 3.71 -15.99 -6.30
C LEU A 136 3.70 -17.26 -5.46
N THR A 137 3.05 -18.32 -5.97
CA THR A 137 3.01 -19.64 -5.36
C THR A 137 4.39 -20.30 -5.31
N ASP A 138 5.28 -19.96 -6.26
CA ASP A 138 6.60 -20.55 -6.36
C ASP A 138 7.41 -20.25 -5.07
N LYS A 139 7.97 -21.32 -4.49
CA LYS A 139 8.88 -21.21 -3.34
C LYS A 139 10.29 -21.03 -3.87
N PRO A 140 10.82 -19.79 -3.93
CA PRO A 140 12.19 -19.62 -4.38
C PRO A 140 13.14 -20.32 -3.40
N ASP A 141 14.06 -21.14 -3.93
CA ASP A 141 15.18 -21.63 -3.13
C ASP A 141 16.16 -20.47 -2.93
N VAL A 142 16.02 -19.80 -1.82
CA VAL A 142 16.78 -18.57 -1.49
C VAL A 142 17.94 -18.85 -0.52
N GLY A 143 18.27 -20.13 -0.29
CA GLY A 143 19.38 -20.51 0.59
C GLY A 143 19.23 -19.96 2.01
N ASN A 144 20.28 -19.30 2.53
CA ASN A 144 20.34 -18.81 3.91
C ASN A 144 19.87 -17.36 4.10
N ILE A 145 19.09 -16.80 3.16
CA ILE A 145 18.56 -15.43 3.27
C ILE A 145 17.64 -15.31 4.49
N THR A 146 17.90 -14.31 5.33
CA THR A 146 17.10 -14.01 6.52
C THR A 146 15.77 -13.34 6.17
N VAL A 147 14.83 -13.36 7.11
CA VAL A 147 13.55 -12.65 7.01
C VAL A 147 13.76 -11.16 6.71
N GLU A 148 14.67 -10.50 7.42
CA GLU A 148 14.98 -9.09 7.19
C GLU A 148 15.49 -8.84 5.77
N GLU A 149 16.41 -9.65 5.26
CA GLU A 149 16.97 -9.50 3.92
C GLU A 149 15.92 -9.70 2.83
N ILE A 150 15.08 -10.74 2.94
CA ILE A 150 14.06 -11.01 1.91
C ILE A 150 12.96 -9.96 1.88
N VAL A 151 12.56 -9.42 3.03
CA VAL A 151 11.58 -8.32 3.10
C VAL A 151 12.21 -7.03 2.60
N SER A 152 13.48 -6.77 2.90
CA SER A 152 14.25 -5.62 2.43
C SER A 152 14.32 -5.52 0.90
N MET A 153 14.36 -6.65 0.18
CA MET A 153 14.36 -6.68 -1.28
C MET A 153 13.15 -5.97 -1.91
N SER A 154 12.02 -5.90 -1.19
CA SER A 154 10.84 -5.20 -1.69
C SER A 154 11.01 -3.68 -1.79
N ARG A 155 12.03 -3.12 -1.15
CA ARG A 155 12.33 -1.68 -1.19
C ARG A 155 13.10 -1.27 -2.44
N ASN A 156 13.52 -2.21 -3.30
CA ASN A 156 14.26 -1.92 -4.54
C ASN A 156 13.66 -0.83 -5.42
N PRO A 157 12.32 -0.69 -5.60
CA PRO A 157 11.74 0.39 -6.41
C PRO A 157 12.00 1.80 -5.84
N TYR A 158 12.40 1.90 -4.57
CA TYR A 158 12.62 3.15 -3.83
C TYR A 158 14.10 3.43 -3.57
N THR A 159 14.96 2.40 -3.60
CA THR A 159 16.41 2.54 -3.42
C THR A 159 17.08 3.06 -4.69
N GLY A 160 18.24 3.69 -4.53
CA GLY A 160 19.09 4.10 -5.65
C GLY A 160 19.82 2.93 -6.32
N PHE A 161 20.76 3.25 -7.22
CA PHE A 161 21.54 2.27 -7.97
C PHE A 161 22.27 1.23 -7.10
N TRP A 162 22.71 1.63 -5.92
CA TRP A 162 23.44 0.75 -4.97
C TRP A 162 22.53 -0.12 -4.10
N GLY A 163 21.20 0.02 -4.21
CA GLY A 163 20.26 -0.78 -3.40
C GLY A 163 20.34 -0.55 -1.88
N THR A 164 21.00 0.52 -1.43
CA THR A 164 21.19 0.80 -0.01
C THR A 164 19.89 1.30 0.62
N LEU A 165 19.46 0.62 1.69
CA LEU A 165 18.29 1.04 2.48
C LEU A 165 18.64 2.22 3.37
N ASN A 166 17.78 3.22 3.38
CA ASN A 166 17.83 4.31 4.36
C ASN A 166 17.13 3.89 5.67
N GLU A 167 17.16 4.76 6.70
CA GLU A 167 16.54 4.46 8.00
C GLU A 167 15.01 4.35 7.93
N GLU A 168 14.36 5.01 6.98
CA GLU A 168 12.93 4.90 6.77
C GLU A 168 12.57 3.52 6.16
N ASP A 169 13.33 3.08 5.16
CA ASP A 169 13.17 1.74 4.57
C ASP A 169 13.32 0.64 5.63
N LYS A 170 14.31 0.75 6.52
CA LYS A 170 14.51 -0.23 7.63
C LYS A 170 13.30 -0.26 8.56
N LYS A 171 12.76 0.90 8.96
CA LYS A 171 11.54 0.99 9.78
C LYS A 171 10.33 0.39 9.09
N ILE A 172 10.18 0.55 7.77
CA ILE A 172 9.11 -0.08 7.00
C ILE A 172 9.25 -1.60 7.03
N VAL A 173 10.45 -2.13 6.85
CA VAL A 173 10.73 -3.57 6.94
C VAL A 173 10.37 -4.11 8.32
N GLU A 174 10.85 -3.49 9.39
CA GLU A 174 10.53 -3.89 10.77
C GLU A 174 9.02 -3.87 11.03
N LYS A 175 8.36 -2.77 10.68
CA LYS A 175 6.91 -2.60 10.85
C LYS A 175 6.11 -3.65 10.10
N THR A 176 6.49 -3.99 8.88
CA THR A 176 5.73 -4.98 8.09
C THR A 176 5.92 -6.39 8.60
N VAL A 177 7.09 -6.74 9.13
CA VAL A 177 7.31 -8.02 9.80
C VAL A 177 6.55 -8.09 11.13
N ASP A 178 6.40 -6.96 11.82
CA ASP A 178 5.59 -6.86 13.04
C ASP A 178 4.09 -7.04 12.75
N ILE A 179 3.57 -6.45 11.68
CA ILE A 179 2.16 -6.60 11.25
C ILE A 179 1.78 -8.08 11.05
N VAL A 180 2.70 -8.90 10.55
CA VAL A 180 2.44 -10.34 10.36
C VAL A 180 2.77 -11.18 11.62
N GLY A 181 3.22 -10.53 12.72
CA GLY A 181 3.48 -11.16 14.02
C GLY A 181 4.76 -12.00 14.07
N LEU A 182 5.76 -11.67 13.26
CA LEU A 182 6.98 -12.48 13.11
C LEU A 182 8.28 -11.73 13.42
N SER A 183 8.22 -10.63 14.19
CA SER A 183 9.38 -9.78 14.54
C SER A 183 10.53 -10.58 15.17
N ARG A 184 10.23 -11.61 15.96
CA ARG A 184 11.24 -12.49 16.60
C ARG A 184 12.11 -13.25 15.59
N TYR A 185 11.65 -13.39 14.35
CA TYR A 185 12.34 -14.16 13.30
C TYR A 185 13.17 -13.30 12.34
N MET A 186 13.30 -11.99 12.57
CA MET A 186 14.00 -11.07 11.68
C MET A 186 15.36 -11.58 11.18
N LYS A 187 16.15 -12.16 12.06
CA LYS A 187 17.49 -12.71 11.74
C LYS A 187 17.51 -14.22 11.43
N THR A 188 16.33 -14.84 11.37
CA THR A 188 16.20 -16.27 11.07
C THR A 188 16.20 -16.49 9.55
N PRO A 189 16.97 -17.47 9.04
CA PRO A 189 16.86 -17.87 7.64
C PRO A 189 15.44 -18.32 7.28
N ILE A 190 14.92 -17.83 6.17
CA ILE A 190 13.53 -18.13 5.76
C ILE A 190 13.27 -19.64 5.54
N GLY A 191 14.32 -20.38 5.23
CA GLY A 191 14.24 -21.84 5.09
C GLY A 191 13.94 -22.59 6.39
N GLN A 192 14.12 -21.97 7.56
CA GLN A 192 13.85 -22.56 8.88
C GLN A 192 12.42 -22.28 9.37
N LEU A 193 11.67 -21.45 8.66
CA LEU A 193 10.28 -21.14 9.00
C LEU A 193 9.33 -22.26 8.51
N SER A 194 8.24 -22.45 9.25
CA SER A 194 7.10 -23.25 8.78
C SER A 194 6.51 -22.64 7.51
N ASP A 195 5.76 -23.44 6.72
CA ASP A 195 5.11 -22.95 5.50
C ASP A 195 4.17 -21.79 5.78
N GLY A 196 3.44 -21.80 6.89
CA GLY A 196 2.55 -20.71 7.30
C GLY A 196 3.31 -19.43 7.66
N GLU A 197 4.41 -19.54 8.42
CA GLU A 197 5.26 -18.39 8.76
C GLU A 197 5.93 -17.84 7.51
N ARG A 198 6.43 -18.70 6.64
CA ARG A 198 7.03 -18.30 5.36
C ARG A 198 6.03 -17.54 4.49
N GLN A 199 4.80 -18.01 4.39
CA GLN A 199 3.75 -17.34 3.60
C GLN A 199 3.39 -15.96 4.19
N LYS A 200 3.35 -15.83 5.51
CA LYS A 200 3.19 -14.54 6.20
C LYS A 200 4.36 -13.59 5.88
N ILE A 201 5.61 -14.08 5.87
CA ILE A 201 6.78 -13.27 5.49
C ILE A 201 6.74 -12.83 4.02
N MET A 202 6.31 -13.71 3.10
CA MET A 202 6.14 -13.31 1.70
C MET A 202 5.06 -12.23 1.55
N THR A 203 4.00 -12.30 2.38
CA THR A 203 2.99 -11.24 2.45
C THR A 203 3.56 -9.94 3.04
N ALA A 204 4.39 -10.03 4.09
CA ALA A 204 5.12 -8.87 4.65
C ALA A 204 6.05 -8.24 3.61
N LYS A 205 6.75 -9.04 2.81
CA LYS A 205 7.56 -8.57 1.68
C LYS A 205 6.72 -7.74 0.69
N ALA A 206 5.56 -8.26 0.27
CA ALA A 206 4.66 -7.52 -0.63
C ALA A 206 4.13 -6.24 0.02
N LEU A 207 3.85 -6.26 1.33
CA LEU A 207 3.39 -5.10 2.09
C LEU A 207 4.48 -4.04 2.24
N ALA A 208 5.74 -4.45 2.46
CA ALA A 208 6.89 -3.55 2.59
C ALA A 208 7.24 -2.82 1.28
N GLN A 209 6.74 -3.27 0.15
CA GLN A 209 6.79 -2.53 -1.11
C GLN A 209 5.88 -1.28 -1.11
N GLU A 210 4.98 -1.14 -0.12
CA GLU A 210 4.05 -0.02 0.07
C GLU A 210 3.15 0.28 -1.14
N THR A 211 2.89 -0.71 -1.97
CA THR A 211 1.98 -0.56 -3.10
C THR A 211 0.53 -0.51 -2.65
N PRO A 212 -0.35 0.23 -3.35
CA PRO A 212 -1.79 0.23 -3.08
C PRO A 212 -2.47 -1.10 -3.44
N ILE A 213 -1.91 -1.87 -4.38
CA ILE A 213 -2.46 -3.14 -4.86
C ILE A 213 -1.53 -4.29 -4.50
N ILE A 214 -2.09 -5.38 -3.96
CA ILE A 214 -1.36 -6.61 -3.63
C ILE A 214 -2.05 -7.78 -4.33
N LEU A 215 -1.31 -8.48 -5.17
CA LEU A 215 -1.75 -9.71 -5.84
C LEU A 215 -1.15 -10.92 -5.11
N LEU A 216 -1.96 -11.96 -4.86
CA LEU A 216 -1.48 -13.18 -4.20
C LEU A 216 -1.93 -14.40 -5.01
N ASP A 217 -0.96 -15.18 -5.46
CA ASP A 217 -1.21 -16.40 -6.20
C ASP A 217 -1.21 -17.58 -5.23
N GLU A 218 -2.39 -18.14 -4.97
CA GLU A 218 -2.64 -19.26 -4.07
C GLU A 218 -2.03 -19.09 -2.66
N PRO A 219 -2.27 -17.98 -1.94
CA PRO A 219 -1.59 -17.67 -0.68
C PRO A 219 -1.91 -18.65 0.46
N THR A 220 -2.88 -19.52 0.29
CA THR A 220 -3.30 -20.51 1.27
C THR A 220 -2.95 -21.95 0.88
N SER A 221 -2.26 -22.15 -0.27
CA SER A 221 -1.79 -23.46 -0.69
C SER A 221 -0.79 -24.01 0.33
N PHE A 222 -0.84 -25.32 0.57
CA PHE A 222 0.03 -26.05 1.50
C PHE A 222 -0.09 -25.66 2.98
N LEU A 223 -1.04 -24.79 3.36
CA LEU A 223 -1.29 -24.42 4.74
C LEU A 223 -2.30 -25.39 5.39
N ASP A 224 -2.10 -25.67 6.68
CA ASP A 224 -3.11 -26.31 7.51
C ASP A 224 -4.33 -25.38 7.70
N PHE A 225 -5.42 -25.92 8.24
CA PHE A 225 -6.68 -25.17 8.37
C PHE A 225 -6.53 -23.91 9.23
N GLN A 226 -5.80 -23.99 10.35
CA GLN A 226 -5.61 -22.84 11.24
C GLN A 226 -4.82 -21.75 10.55
N SER A 227 -3.71 -22.09 9.91
CA SER A 227 -2.88 -21.15 9.15
C SER A 227 -3.64 -20.49 7.99
N LYS A 228 -4.54 -21.23 7.31
CA LYS A 228 -5.44 -20.66 6.29
C LYS A 228 -6.35 -19.59 6.87
N VAL A 229 -6.99 -19.87 8.00
CA VAL A 229 -7.88 -18.90 8.68
C VAL A 229 -7.11 -17.66 9.11
N GLU A 230 -5.92 -17.84 9.68
CA GLU A 230 -5.05 -16.72 10.08
C GLU A 230 -4.63 -15.88 8.88
N MET A 231 -4.23 -16.50 7.77
CA MET A 231 -3.87 -15.82 6.54
C MET A 231 -5.05 -15.01 5.98
N MET A 232 -6.24 -15.59 5.92
CA MET A 232 -7.43 -14.88 5.43
C MET A 232 -7.83 -13.71 6.32
N LYS A 233 -7.68 -13.85 7.66
CA LYS A 233 -7.87 -12.73 8.59
C LYS A 233 -6.86 -11.61 8.35
N LEU A 234 -5.58 -11.95 8.17
CA LEU A 234 -4.52 -10.99 7.84
C LEU A 234 -4.86 -10.23 6.55
N LEU A 235 -5.18 -10.92 5.45
CA LEU A 235 -5.49 -10.30 4.16
C LEU A 235 -6.75 -9.41 4.25
N ARG A 236 -7.77 -9.85 4.99
CA ARG A 236 -8.96 -9.03 5.23
C ARG A 236 -8.61 -7.73 5.97
N ASN A 237 -7.78 -7.82 7.01
CA ASN A 237 -7.37 -6.63 7.77
C ASN A 237 -6.53 -5.68 6.90
N LEU A 238 -5.63 -6.20 6.06
CA LEU A 238 -4.87 -5.39 5.12
C LEU A 238 -5.78 -4.65 4.11
N ALA A 239 -6.82 -5.31 3.60
CA ALA A 239 -7.78 -4.67 2.71
C ALA A 239 -8.62 -3.62 3.45
N HIS A 240 -9.25 -3.99 4.56
CA HIS A 240 -10.22 -3.15 5.24
C HIS A 240 -9.58 -2.00 6.03
N ASP A 241 -8.55 -2.33 6.86
CA ASP A 241 -7.98 -1.36 7.81
C ASP A 241 -6.87 -0.52 7.16
N MET A 242 -6.08 -1.12 6.26
CA MET A 242 -5.00 -0.44 5.55
C MET A 242 -5.39 0.02 4.15
N LYS A 243 -6.65 -0.15 3.75
CA LYS A 243 -7.18 0.27 2.43
C LYS A 243 -6.34 -0.24 1.26
N LYS A 244 -5.89 -1.50 1.32
CA LYS A 244 -5.20 -2.14 0.22
C LYS A 244 -6.18 -2.86 -0.70
N THR A 245 -6.05 -2.67 -2.00
CA THR A 245 -6.77 -3.50 -2.99
C THR A 245 -6.06 -4.85 -3.08
N ILE A 246 -6.74 -5.90 -2.68
CA ILE A 246 -6.16 -7.24 -2.64
C ILE A 246 -6.89 -8.17 -3.61
N VAL A 247 -6.13 -8.82 -4.49
CA VAL A 247 -6.65 -9.85 -5.39
C VAL A 247 -5.90 -11.13 -5.12
N LEU A 248 -6.60 -12.19 -4.74
CA LEU A 248 -6.00 -13.49 -4.50
C LEU A 248 -6.62 -14.57 -5.38
N SER A 249 -5.81 -15.54 -5.76
CA SER A 249 -6.29 -16.78 -6.41
C SER A 249 -6.39 -17.94 -5.41
N THR A 250 -7.33 -18.84 -5.63
CA THR A 250 -7.48 -20.09 -4.85
C THR A 250 -8.13 -21.17 -5.66
#